data_f979246af3246e23c8ebac942bc2ef9e
#
_entry.id   f979246af3246e23c8ebac942bc2ef9e
#
_cell.length_a   1.000
_cell.length_b   1.000
_cell.length_c   1.000
_cell.angle_alpha   90.00
_cell.angle_beta   90.00
_cell.angle_gamma   90.00
#
_symmetry.space_group_name_H-M   'P 1'
#
loop_
_entity.id
_entity.type
_entity.pdbx_description
1 polymer ?
#
loop_
_entity_poly.entity_id
_entity_poly.type
_entity_poly.pdbx_seq_one_letter_code
_entity_poly.pdbx_strand_id
1 'polypeptide(L)'
;MILHGQAFFYPSVSTFIIASYLFTGAFFSILAIFAYFDFDAALRMTPSPITADITVGDYLCFLFGGTSAGNLPIELIDKNNIVNSMFKFSFPSIWILIYLILLLLTLEYPYEDLMGFGKNIIILSNKIQYWWISKCIWIAASVFVYFTIALTCFSVTAIMLGAKANFEIGTYYPYFRFNSYDFVTEPPWNIMPTLLMLIPVGIGLGMIQLTVSMVISRLASYLVSTAILLMSAYMQSVLLFPNVSMFARSVEVVTNGQIAWVEVIIIAWISSICMLVGYLYLKNSDIINKHR
;
A
#
# COMPACT_ATOMS: atom_id res chain seq x y z
N MET A 1 -45.74 21.42 22.04
CA MET A 1 -45.39 20.32 21.12
C MET A 1 -43.89 20.34 20.99
N ILE A 2 -43.19 19.54 21.84
CA ILE A 2 -41.73 19.55 21.98
C ILE A 2 -41.18 18.51 21.04
N LEU A 3 -40.55 18.96 19.93
CA LEU A 3 -39.80 18.09 19.04
C LEU A 3 -38.49 17.73 19.73
N HIS A 4 -38.41 16.51 20.25
CA HIS A 4 -37.15 15.90 20.62
C HIS A 4 -36.30 15.72 19.35
N GLY A 5 -35.40 16.67 19.09
CA GLY A 5 -34.32 16.52 18.15
C GLY A 5 -33.38 15.42 18.66
N GLN A 6 -33.44 14.23 18.08
CA GLN A 6 -32.37 13.26 18.24
C GLN A 6 -31.12 13.88 17.59
N ALA A 7 -30.21 14.37 18.44
CA ALA A 7 -28.87 14.69 18.02
C ALA A 7 -28.23 13.37 17.57
N PHE A 8 -28.27 13.09 16.28
CA PHE A 8 -27.40 12.10 15.69
C PHE A 8 -25.96 12.54 16.00
N PHE A 9 -25.33 11.83 16.92
CA PHE A 9 -23.90 11.93 17.17
C PHE A 9 -23.18 11.52 15.89
N TYR A 10 -22.95 12.43 14.98
CA TYR A 10 -21.88 12.28 14.00
C TYR A 10 -20.57 12.32 14.77
N PRO A 11 -19.80 11.24 14.84
CA PRO A 11 -18.48 11.31 15.43
C PRO A 11 -17.73 12.43 14.74
N SER A 12 -17.12 13.31 15.51
CA SER A 12 -16.33 14.42 14.95
C SER A 12 -15.30 13.81 14.00
N VAL A 13 -14.93 14.51 12.91
CA VAL A 13 -13.94 14.05 11.94
C VAL A 13 -12.66 13.59 12.65
N SER A 14 -12.29 14.23 13.76
CA SER A 14 -11.16 13.84 14.59
C SER A 14 -11.32 12.46 15.24
N THR A 15 -12.51 12.09 15.71
CA THR A 15 -12.78 10.78 16.31
C THR A 15 -12.67 9.66 15.27
N PHE A 16 -13.14 9.91 14.06
CA PHE A 16 -13.02 8.95 12.95
C PHE A 16 -11.55 8.73 12.56
N ILE A 17 -10.77 9.80 12.44
CA ILE A 17 -9.33 9.72 12.13
C ILE A 17 -8.58 8.94 13.21
N ILE A 18 -8.81 9.23 14.49
CA ILE A 18 -8.17 8.53 15.61
C ILE A 18 -8.54 7.05 15.58
N ALA A 19 -9.83 6.71 15.41
CA ALA A 19 -10.29 5.33 15.34
C ALA A 19 -9.65 4.57 14.18
N SER A 20 -9.48 5.20 13.01
CA SER A 20 -8.84 4.62 11.83
C SER A 20 -7.38 4.26 12.10
N TYR A 21 -6.63 5.13 12.77
CA TYR A 21 -5.23 4.85 13.10
C TYR A 21 -5.07 3.81 14.21
N LEU A 22 -5.96 3.79 15.20
CA LEU A 22 -6.01 2.71 16.19
C LEU A 22 -6.32 1.35 15.55
N PHE A 23 -7.29 1.32 14.63
CA PHE A 23 -7.58 0.13 13.83
C PHE A 23 -6.36 -0.33 13.03
N THR A 24 -5.64 0.60 12.39
CA THR A 24 -4.41 0.30 11.65
C THR A 24 -3.38 -0.36 12.56
N GLY A 25 -3.10 0.21 13.74
CA GLY A 25 -2.15 -0.37 14.70
C GLY A 25 -2.54 -1.78 15.14
N ALA A 26 -3.81 -1.98 15.51
CA ALA A 26 -4.32 -3.29 15.90
C ALA A 26 -4.23 -4.32 14.76
N PHE A 27 -4.60 -3.93 13.54
CA PHE A 27 -4.53 -4.77 12.36
C PHE A 27 -3.11 -5.26 12.08
N PHE A 28 -2.11 -4.37 12.10
CA PHE A 28 -0.73 -4.77 11.88
C PHE A 28 -0.14 -5.60 13.03
N SER A 29 -0.56 -5.36 14.26
CA SER A 29 -0.18 -6.25 15.38
C SER A 29 -0.73 -7.67 15.20
N ILE A 30 -1.96 -7.81 14.72
CA ILE A 30 -2.55 -9.11 14.40
C ILE A 30 -1.79 -9.78 13.26
N LEU A 31 -1.42 -9.04 12.21
CA LEU A 31 -0.60 -9.58 11.13
C LEU A 31 0.76 -10.09 11.59
N ALA A 32 1.40 -9.44 12.58
CA ALA A 32 2.65 -9.93 13.16
C ALA A 32 2.46 -11.26 13.89
N ILE A 33 1.32 -11.45 14.57
CA ILE A 33 0.97 -12.73 15.19
C ILE A 33 0.76 -13.82 14.13
N PHE A 34 0.09 -13.50 13.02
CA PHE A 34 -0.05 -14.44 11.91
C PHE A 34 1.31 -14.81 11.29
N ALA A 35 2.21 -13.85 11.12
CA ALA A 35 3.56 -14.11 10.65
C ALA A 35 4.30 -15.07 11.60
N TYR A 36 4.17 -14.88 12.91
CA TYR A 36 4.76 -15.79 13.90
C TYR A 36 4.29 -17.25 13.71
N PHE A 37 3.00 -17.47 13.52
CA PHE A 37 2.47 -18.81 13.28
C PHE A 37 2.93 -19.41 11.95
N ASP A 38 3.05 -18.59 10.90
CA ASP A 38 3.57 -19.01 9.58
C ASP A 38 5.04 -19.46 9.72
N PHE A 39 5.87 -18.71 10.46
CA PHE A 39 7.25 -19.06 10.75
C PHE A 39 7.37 -20.33 11.59
N ASP A 40 6.59 -20.47 12.66
CA ASP A 40 6.60 -21.66 13.51
C ASP A 40 6.19 -22.91 12.71
N ALA A 41 5.18 -22.81 11.87
CA ALA A 41 4.77 -23.89 10.98
C ALA A 41 5.87 -24.26 9.97
N ALA A 42 6.53 -23.26 9.37
CA ALA A 42 7.61 -23.47 8.43
C ALA A 42 8.83 -24.16 9.08
N LEU A 43 9.21 -23.73 10.28
CA LEU A 43 10.32 -24.34 11.04
C LEU A 43 10.05 -25.81 11.41
N ARG A 44 8.80 -26.17 11.70
CA ARG A 44 8.42 -27.57 12.02
C ARG A 44 8.47 -28.49 10.79
N MET A 45 8.38 -27.97 9.59
CA MET A 45 8.40 -28.75 8.35
C MET A 45 9.83 -29.03 7.84
N THR A 46 10.85 -28.37 8.40
CA THR A 46 12.23 -28.58 7.98
C THR A 46 12.90 -29.74 8.74
N PRO A 47 13.57 -30.65 8.01
CA PRO A 47 14.18 -31.85 8.62
C PRO A 47 15.45 -31.54 9.43
N SER A 48 16.03 -30.37 9.34
CA SER A 48 17.19 -29.97 10.15
C SER A 48 16.77 -28.88 11.15
N PRO A 49 17.23 -28.92 12.41
CA PRO A 49 17.02 -27.85 13.36
C PRO A 49 17.86 -26.64 12.92
N ILE A 50 17.31 -25.83 12.00
CA ILE A 50 17.89 -24.56 11.65
C ILE A 50 17.60 -23.64 12.83
N THR A 51 18.60 -23.42 13.68
CA THR A 51 18.60 -22.36 14.67
C THR A 51 18.82 -21.01 13.97
N ALA A 52 17.98 -20.71 12.99
CA ALA A 52 18.00 -19.43 12.32
C ALA A 52 17.34 -18.41 13.25
N ASP A 53 18.11 -17.46 13.70
CA ASP A 53 17.58 -16.32 14.44
C ASP A 53 16.66 -15.51 13.53
N ILE A 54 15.35 -15.60 13.72
CA ILE A 54 14.36 -14.85 12.98
C ILE A 54 14.51 -13.37 13.31
N THR A 55 14.56 -12.53 12.29
CA THR A 55 14.75 -11.08 12.41
C THR A 55 13.44 -10.31 12.15
N VAL A 56 13.40 -9.04 12.54
CA VAL A 56 12.31 -8.13 12.13
C VAL A 56 12.27 -7.99 10.61
N GLY A 57 13.42 -8.06 9.92
CA GLY A 57 13.49 -8.09 8.45
C GLY A 57 12.72 -9.25 7.84
N ASP A 58 12.84 -10.46 8.40
CA ASP A 58 12.08 -11.63 7.95
C ASP A 58 10.56 -11.42 8.13
N TYR A 59 10.14 -10.89 9.29
CA TYR A 59 8.74 -10.54 9.53
C TYR A 59 8.21 -9.50 8.53
N LEU A 60 8.98 -8.46 8.23
CA LEU A 60 8.60 -7.44 7.24
C LEU A 60 8.56 -8.02 5.81
N CYS A 61 9.43 -8.99 5.51
CA CYS A 61 9.38 -9.74 4.27
C CYS A 61 8.07 -10.56 4.13
N PHE A 62 7.48 -11.02 5.21
CA PHE A 62 6.14 -11.64 5.19
C PHE A 62 5.07 -10.68 4.67
N LEU A 63 5.13 -9.39 5.03
CA LEU A 63 4.17 -8.38 4.56
C LEU A 63 4.46 -7.91 3.14
N PHE A 64 5.72 -7.58 2.85
CA PHE A 64 6.14 -6.86 1.66
C PHE A 64 6.97 -7.70 0.69
N GLY A 65 7.09 -8.99 0.95
CA GLY A 65 7.79 -9.92 0.06
C GLY A 65 7.19 -9.95 -1.35
N GLY A 66 5.87 -9.92 -1.44
CA GLY A 66 5.19 -9.94 -2.72
C GLY A 66 5.29 -11.27 -3.44
N THR A 67 5.40 -11.23 -4.76
CA THR A 67 5.60 -12.40 -5.62
C THR A 67 6.72 -12.16 -6.62
N SER A 68 7.56 -13.16 -6.84
CA SER A 68 8.67 -13.05 -7.80
C SER A 68 8.17 -13.02 -9.25
N ALA A 69 8.97 -12.39 -10.12
CA ALA A 69 8.64 -12.25 -11.56
C ALA A 69 8.56 -13.58 -12.31
N GLY A 70 9.39 -14.56 -11.94
CA GLY A 70 9.42 -15.90 -12.59
C GLY A 70 8.21 -16.77 -12.30
N ASN A 71 7.29 -16.33 -11.43
CA ASN A 71 6.05 -17.03 -11.08
C ASN A 71 4.80 -16.40 -11.70
N LEU A 72 4.96 -15.56 -12.74
CA LEU A 72 3.82 -14.94 -13.39
C LEU A 72 3.00 -15.97 -14.19
N PRO A 73 1.66 -15.99 -14.04
CA PRO A 73 0.81 -16.98 -14.70
C PRO A 73 0.82 -16.86 -16.23
N ILE A 74 1.26 -15.71 -16.78
CA ILE A 74 1.24 -15.46 -18.24
C ILE A 74 2.39 -16.18 -18.96
N GLU A 75 3.55 -16.33 -18.32
CA GLU A 75 4.69 -17.08 -18.90
C GLU A 75 4.57 -18.59 -18.70
N LEU A 76 3.72 -19.03 -17.79
CA LEU A 76 3.51 -20.42 -17.41
C LEU A 76 2.40 -21.12 -18.21
N ILE A 77 1.77 -20.45 -19.18
CA ILE A 77 0.84 -21.11 -20.10
C ILE A 77 1.63 -21.90 -21.16
N ASP A 78 2.45 -22.82 -20.71
CA ASP A 78 2.87 -23.95 -21.53
C ASP A 78 1.65 -24.87 -21.64
N LYS A 79 1.13 -24.99 -22.87
CA LYS A 79 -0.15 -25.63 -23.20
C LYS A 79 -0.31 -27.07 -22.67
N ASN A 80 0.76 -27.68 -22.18
CA ASN A 80 0.80 -29.07 -21.73
C ASN A 80 0.79 -29.27 -20.20
N ASN A 81 0.92 -28.19 -19.39
CA ASN A 81 1.03 -28.29 -17.92
C ASN A 81 0.32 -27.18 -17.15
N ILE A 82 -0.88 -26.83 -17.55
CA ILE A 82 -1.69 -25.75 -16.93
C ILE A 82 -1.89 -25.96 -15.41
N VAL A 83 -2.04 -27.20 -14.98
CA VAL A 83 -2.29 -27.54 -13.56
C VAL A 83 -1.05 -27.29 -12.71
N ASN A 84 0.15 -27.62 -13.17
CA ASN A 84 1.39 -27.41 -12.41
C ASN A 84 1.82 -25.93 -12.33
N SER A 85 1.40 -25.11 -13.30
CA SER A 85 1.70 -23.68 -13.32
C SER A 85 0.80 -22.89 -12.38
N MET A 86 -0.46 -23.27 -12.20
CA MET A 86 -1.38 -22.63 -11.25
C MET A 86 -0.92 -22.77 -9.79
N PHE A 87 -0.24 -23.85 -9.42
CA PHE A 87 0.26 -24.07 -8.06
C PHE A 87 1.55 -23.29 -7.73
N LYS A 88 2.23 -22.72 -8.72
CA LYS A 88 3.47 -21.95 -8.50
C LYS A 88 3.22 -20.44 -8.27
N PHE A 89 2.04 -19.92 -8.65
CA PHE A 89 1.73 -18.51 -8.46
C PHE A 89 1.22 -18.24 -7.04
N SER A 90 2.05 -17.59 -6.23
CA SER A 90 1.65 -17.11 -4.90
C SER A 90 1.09 -15.69 -5.02
N PHE A 91 -0.23 -15.56 -4.94
CA PHE A 91 -0.89 -14.25 -4.97
C PHE A 91 -0.53 -13.42 -3.73
N PRO A 92 -0.04 -12.17 -3.88
CA PRO A 92 0.43 -11.34 -2.76
C PRO A 92 -0.74 -10.68 -2.01
N SER A 93 -1.61 -11.50 -1.42
CA SER A 93 -2.86 -11.06 -0.80
C SER A 93 -2.66 -10.04 0.34
N ILE A 94 -1.66 -10.26 1.19
CA ILE A 94 -1.37 -9.38 2.33
C ILE A 94 -0.87 -8.03 1.84
N TRP A 95 0.05 -8.01 0.87
CA TRP A 95 0.55 -6.78 0.28
C TRP A 95 -0.57 -5.94 -0.35
N ILE A 96 -1.48 -6.57 -1.13
CA ILE A 96 -2.64 -5.89 -1.70
C ILE A 96 -3.55 -5.35 -0.60
N LEU A 97 -3.86 -6.16 0.42
CA LEU A 97 -4.76 -5.79 1.51
C LEU A 97 -4.26 -4.54 2.26
N ILE A 98 -2.96 -4.43 2.49
CA ILE A 98 -2.34 -3.27 3.14
C ILE A 98 -2.65 -1.98 2.36
N TYR A 99 -2.47 -1.99 1.04
CA TYR A 99 -2.78 -0.82 0.22
C TYR A 99 -4.29 -0.58 0.07
N LEU A 100 -5.11 -1.62 -0.01
CA LEU A 100 -6.57 -1.46 -0.05
C LEU A 100 -7.11 -0.76 1.20
N ILE A 101 -6.60 -1.11 2.38
CA ILE A 101 -6.97 -0.44 3.63
C ILE A 101 -6.54 1.03 3.59
N LEU A 102 -5.31 1.34 3.15
CA LEU A 102 -4.84 2.71 2.98
C LEU A 102 -5.76 3.52 2.07
N LEU A 103 -6.11 2.95 0.91
CA LEU A 103 -6.99 3.59 -0.07
C LEU A 103 -8.41 3.82 0.48
N LEU A 104 -8.95 2.89 1.26
CA LEU A 104 -10.24 3.09 1.94
C LEU A 104 -10.19 4.23 2.95
N LEU A 105 -9.13 4.30 3.76
CA LEU A 105 -8.97 5.35 4.77
C LEU A 105 -8.83 6.76 4.17
N THR A 106 -8.29 6.85 2.96
CA THR A 106 -8.06 8.13 2.28
C THR A 106 -9.19 8.53 1.32
N LEU A 107 -10.18 7.64 1.09
CA LEU A 107 -11.19 7.80 0.04
C LEU A 107 -12.19 8.93 0.31
N GLU A 108 -12.75 8.99 1.53
CA GLU A 108 -13.95 9.80 1.78
C GLU A 108 -13.66 11.25 2.13
N TYR A 109 -12.64 11.49 2.94
CA TYR A 109 -12.41 12.81 3.52
C TYR A 109 -12.30 13.97 2.50
N PRO A 110 -11.54 13.88 1.39
CA PRO A 110 -11.44 15.01 0.46
C PRO A 110 -12.76 15.37 -0.20
N TYR A 111 -13.58 14.36 -0.49
CA TYR A 111 -14.89 14.56 -1.12
C TYR A 111 -15.92 15.14 -0.14
N GLU A 112 -15.98 14.63 1.07
CA GLU A 112 -16.88 15.15 2.12
C GLU A 112 -16.53 16.59 2.49
N ASP A 113 -15.23 16.90 2.58
CA ASP A 113 -14.79 18.27 2.82
C ASP A 113 -15.23 19.20 1.68
N LEU A 114 -15.10 18.78 0.41
CA LEU A 114 -15.56 19.57 -0.73
C LEU A 114 -17.07 19.84 -0.68
N MET A 115 -17.87 18.87 -0.27
CA MET A 115 -19.33 19.03 -0.17
C MET A 115 -19.77 19.79 1.09
N GLY A 116 -18.91 19.85 2.10
CA GLY A 116 -19.16 20.51 3.38
C GLY A 116 -18.47 21.86 3.53
N PHE A 117 -17.56 21.90 4.50
CA PHE A 117 -16.86 23.13 4.92
C PHE A 117 -15.91 23.67 3.84
N GLY A 118 -15.26 22.80 3.07
CA GLY A 118 -14.34 23.17 2.00
C GLY A 118 -15.00 24.00 0.92
N LYS A 119 -16.27 23.71 0.56
CA LYS A 119 -17.05 24.54 -0.39
C LYS A 119 -17.14 25.98 0.08
N ASN A 120 -17.44 26.21 1.34
CA ASN A 120 -17.55 27.55 1.90
C ASN A 120 -16.21 28.31 1.88
N ILE A 121 -15.11 27.60 2.18
CA ILE A 121 -13.75 28.17 2.09
C ILE A 121 -13.44 28.60 0.65
N ILE A 122 -13.74 27.76 -0.35
CA ILE A 122 -13.50 28.06 -1.75
C ILE A 122 -14.30 29.29 -2.19
N ILE A 123 -15.58 29.38 -1.81
CA ILE A 123 -16.45 30.51 -2.16
C ILE A 123 -15.94 31.82 -1.52
N LEU A 124 -15.59 31.79 -0.23
CA LEU A 124 -15.14 32.97 0.50
C LEU A 124 -13.75 33.43 0.06
N SER A 125 -12.83 32.50 -0.22
CA SER A 125 -11.45 32.84 -0.58
C SER A 125 -11.26 33.10 -2.08
N ASN A 126 -12.16 32.60 -2.91
CA ASN A 126 -12.03 32.55 -4.39
C ASN A 126 -10.69 31.95 -4.87
N LYS A 127 -10.11 31.06 -4.07
CA LYS A 127 -8.76 30.48 -4.31
C LYS A 127 -8.78 28.97 -4.23
N ILE A 128 -9.37 28.31 -5.23
CA ILE A 128 -9.51 26.86 -5.32
C ILE A 128 -8.16 26.11 -5.27
N GLN A 129 -7.09 26.75 -5.78
CA GLN A 129 -5.74 26.17 -5.81
C GLN A 129 -5.21 25.83 -4.40
N TYR A 130 -5.42 26.67 -3.41
CA TYR A 130 -4.93 26.43 -2.06
C TYR A 130 -5.68 25.28 -1.39
N TRP A 131 -7.00 25.17 -1.65
CA TRP A 131 -7.78 24.06 -1.17
C TRP A 131 -7.27 22.74 -1.80
N TRP A 132 -7.06 22.72 -3.12
CA TRP A 132 -6.56 21.54 -3.82
C TRP A 132 -5.19 21.09 -3.32
N ILE A 133 -4.24 22.02 -3.21
CA ILE A 133 -2.91 21.72 -2.68
C ILE A 133 -2.99 21.16 -1.24
N SER A 134 -3.87 21.72 -0.41
CA SER A 134 -4.05 21.20 0.95
C SER A 134 -4.52 19.75 0.99
N LYS A 135 -5.36 19.33 0.01
CA LYS A 135 -5.79 17.92 -0.11
C LYS A 135 -4.68 17.00 -0.58
N CYS A 136 -3.85 17.46 -1.50
CA CYS A 136 -2.66 16.72 -1.92
C CYS A 136 -1.68 16.51 -0.75
N ILE A 137 -1.43 17.56 0.03
CA ILE A 137 -0.59 17.47 1.23
C ILE A 137 -1.22 16.54 2.28
N TRP A 138 -2.54 16.61 2.45
CA TRP A 138 -3.24 15.72 3.38
C TRP A 138 -3.09 14.25 3.00
N ILE A 139 -3.19 13.89 1.71
CA ILE A 139 -2.93 12.51 1.23
C ILE A 139 -1.51 12.09 1.60
N ALA A 140 -0.50 12.92 1.30
CA ALA A 140 0.89 12.60 1.60
C ALA A 140 1.12 12.39 3.12
N ALA A 141 0.55 13.27 3.94
CA ALA A 141 0.63 13.16 5.40
C ALA A 141 -0.07 11.90 5.92
N SER A 142 -1.27 11.58 5.41
CA SER A 142 -2.02 10.38 5.81
C SER A 142 -1.28 9.10 5.46
N VAL A 143 -0.68 9.01 4.27
CA VAL A 143 0.15 7.87 3.85
C VAL A 143 1.36 7.72 4.78
N PHE A 144 2.05 8.82 5.07
CA PHE A 144 3.21 8.80 5.96
C PHE A 144 2.84 8.29 7.36
N VAL A 145 1.78 8.84 7.96
CA VAL A 145 1.30 8.43 9.28
C VAL A 145 0.84 6.98 9.29
N TYR A 146 0.11 6.54 8.25
CA TYR A 146 -0.34 5.17 8.11
C TYR A 146 0.81 4.16 8.14
N PHE A 147 1.82 4.34 7.28
CA PHE A 147 2.97 3.43 7.25
C PHE A 147 3.85 3.53 8.50
N THR A 148 3.97 4.72 9.10
CA THR A 148 4.70 4.87 10.37
C THR A 148 4.05 4.03 11.47
N ILE A 149 2.74 4.15 11.66
CA ILE A 149 1.99 3.36 12.66
C ILE A 149 2.07 1.87 12.32
N ALA A 150 1.83 1.52 11.05
CA ALA A 150 1.86 0.14 10.57
C ALA A 150 3.19 -0.55 10.88
N LEU A 151 4.29 0.05 10.42
CA LEU A 151 5.64 -0.51 10.60
C LEU A 151 6.05 -0.55 12.07
N THR A 152 5.72 0.49 12.85
CA THR A 152 6.07 0.54 14.28
C THR A 152 5.31 -0.54 15.05
N CYS A 153 3.99 -0.62 14.92
CA CYS A 153 3.19 -1.61 15.63
C CYS A 153 3.57 -3.05 15.24
N PHE A 154 3.80 -3.28 13.94
CA PHE A 154 4.23 -4.58 13.44
C PHE A 154 5.60 -4.98 14.00
N SER A 155 6.61 -4.10 13.91
CA SER A 155 7.97 -4.38 14.37
C SER A 155 8.05 -4.57 15.88
N VAL A 156 7.32 -3.75 16.66
CA VAL A 156 7.25 -3.90 18.12
C VAL A 156 6.64 -5.25 18.50
N THR A 157 5.54 -5.65 17.84
CA THR A 157 4.91 -6.95 18.10
C THR A 157 5.84 -8.10 17.70
N ALA A 158 6.55 -8.01 16.57
CA ALA A 158 7.53 -9.02 16.16
C ALA A 158 8.66 -9.18 17.19
N ILE A 159 9.19 -8.08 17.74
CA ILE A 159 10.21 -8.11 18.80
C ILE A 159 9.66 -8.74 20.07
N MET A 160 8.41 -8.43 20.46
CA MET A 160 7.75 -9.06 21.62
C MET A 160 7.58 -10.57 21.44
N LEU A 161 7.43 -11.04 20.19
CA LEU A 161 7.34 -12.46 19.84
C LEU A 161 8.72 -13.15 19.72
N GLY A 162 9.81 -12.43 19.98
CA GLY A 162 11.18 -12.98 20.04
C GLY A 162 12.03 -12.72 18.79
N ALA A 163 11.57 -11.90 17.84
CA ALA A 163 12.37 -11.53 16.69
C ALA A 163 13.56 -10.63 17.10
N LYS A 164 14.73 -10.86 16.51
CA LYS A 164 15.87 -9.96 16.68
C LYS A 164 15.63 -8.61 15.99
N ALA A 165 15.97 -7.53 16.68
CA ALA A 165 15.81 -6.16 16.17
C ALA A 165 16.86 -5.86 15.07
N ASN A 166 16.76 -6.52 13.92
CA ASN A 166 17.57 -6.32 12.73
C ASN A 166 16.66 -6.29 11.50
N PHE A 167 16.99 -5.43 10.52
CA PHE A 167 16.26 -5.31 9.25
C PHE A 167 16.86 -6.15 8.12
N GLU A 168 17.84 -6.98 8.44
CA GLU A 168 18.39 -7.96 7.52
C GLU A 168 17.45 -9.16 7.40
N ILE A 169 17.30 -9.66 6.18
CA ILE A 169 16.50 -10.85 5.88
C ILE A 169 17.46 -12.04 5.83
N GLY A 170 17.18 -13.07 6.60
CA GLY A 170 17.92 -14.32 6.59
C GLY A 170 17.69 -15.15 5.33
N THR A 171 18.53 -16.16 5.13
CA THR A 171 18.43 -17.09 3.99
C THR A 171 17.15 -17.90 3.97
N TYR A 172 16.63 -18.23 5.14
CA TYR A 172 15.63 -19.27 5.28
C TYR A 172 14.27 -18.88 4.70
N TYR A 173 13.74 -17.71 5.09
CA TYR A 173 12.38 -17.33 4.74
C TYR A 173 12.17 -17.03 3.25
N PRO A 174 13.05 -16.29 2.56
CA PRO A 174 12.92 -16.06 1.13
C PRO A 174 13.00 -17.34 0.30
N TYR A 175 13.89 -18.27 0.65
CA TYR A 175 13.96 -19.57 -0.04
C TYR A 175 12.70 -20.41 0.14
N PHE A 176 12.10 -20.38 1.31
CA PHE A 176 10.87 -21.10 1.58
C PHE A 176 9.66 -20.48 0.87
N ARG A 177 9.56 -19.13 0.88
CA ARG A 177 8.39 -18.43 0.38
C ARG A 177 8.37 -18.19 -1.12
N PHE A 178 9.52 -17.88 -1.71
CA PHE A 178 9.56 -17.46 -3.12
C PHE A 178 9.83 -18.60 -4.09
N ASN A 179 10.23 -19.75 -3.63
CA ASN A 179 10.51 -20.94 -4.49
C ASN A 179 11.39 -20.63 -5.73
N SER A 180 12.09 -19.50 -5.74
CA SER A 180 12.89 -19.04 -6.86
C SER A 180 14.37 -19.13 -6.51
N TYR A 181 15.11 -19.80 -7.37
CA TYR A 181 16.55 -20.02 -7.22
C TYR A 181 17.37 -18.98 -7.97
N ASP A 182 16.74 -17.95 -8.53
CA ASP A 182 17.38 -16.94 -9.38
C ASP A 182 17.74 -15.67 -8.60
N PHE A 183 18.18 -15.83 -7.34
CA PHE A 183 18.67 -14.69 -6.57
C PHE A 183 20.02 -14.19 -7.14
N VAL A 184 20.08 -12.88 -7.41
CA VAL A 184 21.28 -12.22 -7.96
C VAL A 184 22.39 -12.10 -6.94
N THR A 185 21.99 -11.88 -5.70
CA THR A 185 22.93 -11.64 -4.58
C THR A 185 22.75 -12.69 -3.50
N GLU A 186 23.83 -12.96 -2.76
CA GLU A 186 23.75 -13.85 -1.61
C GLU A 186 23.22 -13.09 -0.38
N PRO A 187 22.45 -13.78 0.50
CA PRO A 187 21.99 -13.20 1.77
C PRO A 187 23.18 -12.90 2.71
N PRO A 188 22.99 -12.04 3.70
CA PRO A 188 21.73 -11.39 4.11
C PRO A 188 21.34 -10.21 3.23
N TRP A 189 20.03 -10.09 2.95
CA TRP A 189 19.48 -8.94 2.20
C TRP A 189 18.95 -7.88 3.16
N ASN A 190 19.00 -6.61 2.72
CA ASN A 190 18.41 -5.51 3.47
C ASN A 190 17.02 -5.15 2.94
N ILE A 191 15.99 -5.20 3.80
CA ILE A 191 14.62 -4.84 3.40
C ILE A 191 14.37 -3.32 3.37
N MET A 192 15.27 -2.51 3.93
CA MET A 192 15.09 -1.06 4.06
C MET A 192 14.79 -0.33 2.74
N PRO A 193 15.43 -0.63 1.60
CA PRO A 193 15.10 0.01 0.33
C PRO A 193 13.64 -0.20 -0.05
N THR A 194 13.11 -1.42 0.12
CA THR A 194 11.71 -1.73 -0.14
C THR A 194 10.76 -0.97 0.79
N LEU A 195 11.10 -0.86 2.08
CA LEU A 195 10.28 -0.12 3.05
C LEU A 195 10.22 1.37 2.73
N LEU A 196 11.32 1.96 2.26
CA LEU A 196 11.35 3.36 1.83
C LEU A 196 10.45 3.61 0.62
N MET A 197 10.22 2.61 -0.23
CA MET A 197 9.35 2.74 -1.41
C MET A 197 7.85 2.66 -1.07
N LEU A 198 7.45 2.20 0.11
CA LEU A 198 6.05 2.13 0.52
C LEU A 198 5.38 3.50 0.51
N ILE A 199 6.08 4.52 1.00
CA ILE A 199 5.56 5.89 1.11
C ILE A 199 5.33 6.52 -0.27
N PRO A 200 6.32 6.59 -1.19
CA PRO A 200 6.10 7.10 -2.55
C PRO A 200 4.99 6.35 -3.28
N VAL A 201 4.95 5.03 -3.21
CA VAL A 201 3.91 4.21 -3.84
C VAL A 201 2.52 4.55 -3.28
N GLY A 202 2.39 4.64 -1.95
CA GLY A 202 1.15 5.03 -1.30
C GLY A 202 0.69 6.44 -1.72
N ILE A 203 1.61 7.40 -1.81
CA ILE A 203 1.31 8.76 -2.29
C ILE A 203 0.84 8.72 -3.75
N GLY A 204 1.54 8.00 -4.63
CA GLY A 204 1.16 7.88 -6.05
C GLY A 204 -0.25 7.32 -6.23
N LEU A 205 -0.57 6.23 -5.55
CA LEU A 205 -1.91 5.62 -5.55
C LEU A 205 -2.97 6.56 -4.97
N GLY A 206 -2.67 7.22 -3.85
CA GLY A 206 -3.57 8.18 -3.22
C GLY A 206 -3.83 9.41 -4.09
N MET A 207 -2.84 9.90 -4.84
CA MET A 207 -3.00 11.02 -5.79
C MET A 207 -3.87 10.64 -7.00
N ILE A 208 -3.69 9.43 -7.55
CA ILE A 208 -4.59 8.91 -8.59
C ILE A 208 -6.01 8.81 -8.05
N GLN A 209 -6.19 8.21 -6.89
CA GLN A 209 -7.49 8.06 -6.25
C GLN A 209 -8.15 9.41 -6.00
N LEU A 210 -7.43 10.37 -5.43
CA LEU A 210 -7.92 11.73 -5.18
C LEU A 210 -8.41 12.38 -6.47
N THR A 211 -7.60 12.35 -7.53
CA THR A 211 -7.93 12.99 -8.81
C THR A 211 -9.12 12.32 -9.48
N VAL A 212 -9.16 11.00 -9.57
CA VAL A 212 -10.27 10.25 -10.16
C VAL A 212 -11.57 10.43 -9.36
N SER A 213 -11.49 10.53 -8.02
CA SER A 213 -12.65 10.75 -7.16
C SER A 213 -13.33 12.09 -7.43
N MET A 214 -12.55 13.12 -7.77
CA MET A 214 -13.08 14.45 -8.11
C MET A 214 -13.64 14.50 -9.52
N VAL A 215 -13.01 13.80 -10.47
CA VAL A 215 -13.40 13.85 -11.89
C VAL A 215 -14.59 12.95 -12.20
N ILE A 216 -14.63 11.75 -11.65
CA ILE A 216 -15.63 10.72 -11.98
C ILE A 216 -16.53 10.43 -10.78
N SER A 217 -16.04 9.66 -9.81
CA SER A 217 -16.77 9.32 -8.57
C SER A 217 -15.82 8.62 -7.57
N ARG A 218 -16.24 8.58 -6.30
CA ARG A 218 -15.51 7.88 -5.24
C ARG A 218 -15.33 6.39 -5.54
N LEU A 219 -16.40 5.71 -5.94
CA LEU A 219 -16.36 4.29 -6.25
C LEU A 219 -15.42 3.98 -7.43
N ALA A 220 -15.52 4.78 -8.51
CA ALA A 220 -14.64 4.61 -9.67
C ALA A 220 -13.17 4.81 -9.30
N SER A 221 -12.85 5.78 -8.44
CA SER A 221 -11.47 6.03 -8.01
C SER A 221 -10.88 4.85 -7.24
N TYR A 222 -11.65 4.26 -6.32
CA TYR A 222 -11.24 3.08 -5.60
C TYR A 222 -11.03 1.87 -6.52
N LEU A 223 -11.93 1.65 -7.48
CA LEU A 223 -11.81 0.57 -8.47
C LEU A 223 -10.59 0.75 -9.37
N VAL A 224 -10.30 1.97 -9.84
CA VAL A 224 -9.11 2.24 -10.65
C VAL A 224 -7.83 1.96 -9.87
N SER A 225 -7.72 2.45 -8.64
CA SER A 225 -6.55 2.21 -7.80
C SER A 225 -6.38 0.73 -7.45
N THR A 226 -7.47 0.02 -7.19
CA THR A 226 -7.48 -1.43 -6.97
C THR A 226 -7.05 -2.19 -8.23
N ALA A 227 -7.51 -1.77 -9.41
CA ALA A 227 -7.10 -2.38 -10.68
C ALA A 227 -5.60 -2.24 -10.93
N ILE A 228 -5.01 -1.06 -10.62
CA ILE A 228 -3.56 -0.85 -10.72
C ILE A 228 -2.81 -1.80 -9.78
N LEU A 229 -3.26 -1.97 -8.54
CA LEU A 229 -2.67 -2.92 -7.59
C LEU A 229 -2.77 -4.36 -8.07
N LEU A 230 -3.94 -4.78 -8.57
CA LEU A 230 -4.13 -6.12 -9.12
C LEU A 230 -3.24 -6.35 -10.34
N MET A 231 -3.19 -5.40 -11.28
CA MET A 231 -2.28 -5.51 -12.43
C MET A 231 -0.83 -5.61 -11.99
N SER A 232 -0.43 -4.84 -10.96
CA SER A 232 0.92 -4.94 -10.38
C SER A 232 1.20 -6.30 -9.75
N ALA A 233 0.21 -7.00 -9.22
CA ALA A 233 0.40 -8.36 -8.70
C ALA A 233 0.70 -9.38 -9.81
N TYR A 234 0.04 -9.23 -10.97
CA TYR A 234 0.15 -10.19 -12.08
C TYR A 234 1.24 -9.85 -13.09
N MET A 235 1.61 -8.57 -13.22
CA MET A 235 2.55 -8.11 -14.24
C MET A 235 3.70 -7.33 -13.62
N GLN A 236 4.92 -7.65 -14.03
CA GLN A 236 6.08 -6.82 -13.73
C GLN A 236 6.29 -5.83 -14.88
N SER A 237 6.05 -4.56 -14.62
CA SER A 237 6.25 -3.50 -15.59
C SER A 237 6.69 -2.22 -14.87
N VAL A 238 7.57 -1.47 -15.46
CA VAL A 238 8.03 -0.16 -14.98
C VAL A 238 6.87 0.85 -14.84
N LEU A 239 5.84 0.74 -15.69
CA LEU A 239 4.64 1.58 -15.60
C LEU A 239 3.75 1.24 -14.40
N LEU A 240 3.89 0.04 -13.87
CA LEU A 240 3.16 -0.43 -12.69
C LEU A 240 4.00 -0.19 -11.43
N PHE A 241 4.19 1.07 -11.10
CA PHE A 241 5.03 1.53 -9.99
C PHE A 241 4.77 0.86 -8.61
N PRO A 242 3.57 0.31 -8.28
CA PRO A 242 3.42 -0.43 -7.02
C PRO A 242 4.35 -1.64 -6.89
N ASN A 243 4.85 -2.18 -8.00
CA ASN A 243 5.77 -3.31 -8.03
C ASN A 243 7.05 -3.10 -7.20
N VAL A 244 7.57 -1.87 -7.15
CA VAL A 244 8.81 -1.54 -6.42
C VAL A 244 8.68 -1.73 -4.90
N SER A 245 7.47 -1.78 -4.39
CA SER A 245 7.20 -2.07 -2.97
C SER A 245 7.12 -3.56 -2.64
N MET A 246 7.42 -4.45 -3.61
CA MET A 246 7.57 -5.88 -3.40
C MET A 246 9.05 -6.26 -3.35
N PHE A 247 9.50 -6.81 -2.23
CA PHE A 247 10.90 -7.21 -2.05
C PHE A 247 11.38 -8.20 -3.12
N ALA A 248 10.55 -9.20 -3.46
CA ALA A 248 10.88 -10.22 -4.45
C ALA A 248 11.05 -9.69 -5.89
N ARG A 249 10.74 -8.42 -6.15
CA ARG A 249 10.91 -7.76 -7.46
C ARG A 249 12.01 -6.69 -7.46
N SER A 250 12.74 -6.58 -6.36
CA SER A 250 13.89 -5.68 -6.26
C SER A 250 15.04 -6.16 -7.14
N VAL A 251 15.80 -5.24 -7.73
CA VAL A 251 17.02 -5.52 -8.48
C VAL A 251 18.10 -6.22 -7.63
N GLU A 252 18.03 -6.07 -6.31
CA GLU A 252 18.94 -6.74 -5.39
C GLU A 252 18.67 -8.24 -5.29
N VAL A 253 17.43 -8.65 -5.59
CA VAL A 253 16.96 -10.04 -5.44
C VAL A 253 16.86 -10.76 -6.78
N VAL A 254 16.44 -10.06 -7.85
CA VAL A 254 16.17 -10.66 -9.17
C VAL A 254 16.90 -9.91 -10.28
N THR A 255 17.49 -10.64 -11.24
CA THR A 255 18.27 -10.11 -12.37
C THR A 255 17.56 -9.04 -13.19
N ASN A 256 16.24 -9.14 -13.34
CA ASN A 256 15.40 -8.17 -14.04
C ASN A 256 14.54 -7.35 -13.07
N GLY A 257 15.04 -7.16 -11.84
CA GLY A 257 14.33 -6.43 -10.79
C GLY A 257 14.14 -4.96 -11.11
N GLN A 258 13.21 -4.34 -10.41
CA GLN A 258 12.92 -2.92 -10.56
C GLN A 258 13.95 -2.07 -9.82
N ILE A 259 14.32 -0.96 -10.45
CA ILE A 259 15.27 0.00 -9.90
C ILE A 259 14.49 1.08 -9.17
N ALA A 260 14.66 1.19 -7.87
CA ALA A 260 13.92 2.12 -7.00
C ALA A 260 13.95 3.58 -7.50
N TRP A 261 15.08 4.08 -7.96
CA TRP A 261 15.21 5.47 -8.44
C TRP A 261 14.34 5.77 -9.66
N VAL A 262 14.23 4.84 -10.60
CA VAL A 262 13.39 5.00 -11.80
C VAL A 262 11.93 5.09 -11.39
N GLU A 263 11.51 4.25 -10.47
CA GLU A 263 10.13 4.23 -9.98
C GLU A 263 9.76 5.49 -9.20
N VAL A 264 10.67 6.04 -8.40
CA VAL A 264 10.45 7.32 -7.71
C VAL A 264 10.22 8.45 -8.72
N ILE A 265 10.97 8.50 -9.82
CA ILE A 265 10.77 9.49 -10.87
C ILE A 265 9.39 9.32 -11.52
N ILE A 266 8.99 8.09 -11.83
CA ILE A 266 7.68 7.79 -12.43
C ILE A 266 6.55 8.19 -11.47
N ILE A 267 6.65 7.86 -10.19
CA ILE A 267 5.67 8.25 -9.18
C ILE A 267 5.56 9.78 -9.08
N ALA A 268 6.69 10.47 -9.08
CA ALA A 268 6.72 11.94 -9.06
C ALA A 268 6.03 12.54 -10.29
N TRP A 269 6.26 11.99 -11.49
CA TRP A 269 5.59 12.40 -12.72
C TRP A 269 4.07 12.14 -12.66
N ILE A 270 3.65 10.95 -12.26
CA ILE A 270 2.23 10.59 -12.11
C ILE A 270 1.55 11.53 -11.10
N SER A 271 2.17 11.74 -9.94
CA SER A 271 1.63 12.63 -8.91
C SER A 271 1.51 14.07 -9.39
N SER A 272 2.50 14.56 -10.17
CA SER A 272 2.47 15.90 -10.74
C SER A 272 1.35 16.06 -11.79
N ILE A 273 1.16 15.05 -12.66
CA ILE A 273 0.07 15.01 -13.63
C ILE A 273 -1.28 15.00 -12.91
N CYS A 274 -1.45 14.16 -11.88
CA CYS A 274 -2.67 14.11 -11.08
C CYS A 274 -2.98 15.45 -10.43
N MET A 275 -1.96 16.11 -9.85
CA MET A 275 -2.11 17.44 -9.26
C MET A 275 -2.58 18.48 -10.29
N LEU A 276 -2.00 18.47 -11.48
CA LEU A 276 -2.35 19.39 -12.57
C LEU A 276 -3.77 19.11 -13.10
N VAL A 277 -4.09 17.86 -13.41
CA VAL A 277 -5.40 17.45 -13.93
C VAL A 277 -6.52 17.80 -12.95
N GLY A 278 -6.35 17.45 -11.67
CA GLY A 278 -7.33 17.77 -10.64
C GLY A 278 -7.53 19.27 -10.48
N TYR A 279 -6.46 20.06 -10.48
CA TYR A 279 -6.57 21.53 -10.45
C TYR A 279 -7.32 22.10 -11.65
N LEU A 280 -6.97 21.67 -12.87
CA LEU A 280 -7.62 22.16 -14.10
C LEU A 280 -9.11 21.78 -14.13
N TYR A 281 -9.44 20.56 -13.71
CA TYR A 281 -10.82 20.11 -13.61
C TYR A 281 -11.62 20.97 -12.64
N LEU A 282 -11.13 21.16 -11.42
CA LEU A 282 -11.80 21.96 -10.40
C LEU A 282 -11.93 23.43 -10.79
N LYS A 283 -10.94 23.99 -11.48
CA LYS A 283 -10.99 25.38 -11.98
C LYS A 283 -12.06 25.57 -13.05
N ASN A 284 -12.25 24.58 -13.92
CA ASN A 284 -13.20 24.67 -15.04
C ASN A 284 -14.60 24.13 -14.67
N SER A 285 -14.72 23.40 -13.56
CA SER A 285 -16.01 22.91 -13.09
C SER A 285 -16.74 24.00 -12.31
N ASP A 286 -17.99 24.27 -12.72
CA ASP A 286 -18.87 25.21 -12.03
C ASP A 286 -19.44 24.52 -10.75
N ILE A 287 -18.57 24.41 -9.72
CA ILE A 287 -18.88 23.71 -8.46
C ILE A 287 -20.11 24.34 -7.77
N ILE A 288 -20.39 25.63 -8.07
CA ILE A 288 -21.48 26.40 -7.48
C ILE A 288 -22.83 26.02 -8.09
N ASN A 289 -22.90 25.73 -9.38
CA ASN A 289 -24.17 25.51 -10.11
C ASN A 289 -24.60 24.05 -10.19
N LYS A 290 -23.74 23.08 -9.96
CA LYS A 290 -24.03 21.65 -10.14
C LYS A 290 -24.93 21.04 -9.04
N HIS A 291 -25.26 21.83 -8.01
CA HIS A 291 -26.04 21.39 -6.84
C HIS A 291 -27.12 22.42 -6.40
N ARG A 292 -27.66 23.18 -7.37
CA ARG A 292 -28.94 23.88 -7.17
C ARG A 292 -30.11 23.04 -7.59
#